data_92cd63e28f7354ee21d7984ea8a4bca3
#
_entry.id   92cd63e28f7354ee21d7984ea8a4bca3
#
_cell.length_a   1.000
_cell.length_b   1.000
_cell.length_c   1.000
_cell.angle_alpha   90.00
_cell.angle_beta   90.00
_cell.angle_gamma   90.00
#
_symmetry.space_group_name_H-M   'P 1'
#
loop_
_entity.id
_entity.type
_entity.pdbx_description
1 polymer ?
#
loop_
_entity_poly.entity_id
_entity_poly.type
_entity_poly.pdbx_seq_one_letter_code
_entity_poly.pdbx_strand_id
1 'polypeptide(L)'
;LVFGAHPDDCDIKAGGVAAKYVRQGHYVRFVSMTNGDAGHHEIGGVELARRRRAEAVAAGRVIGVEYQVLDNHDGELMPTLENRRQVIRIIREVQPHLIMTPRPNDYHPDHRYTSQLVQDAAYMVTVPNVVALTEYLPRNPVIVYVSDQFQKPYPFTPDVAVDIDDVIELKLDMLHCHSSQMYEWLPFNAGVLHEVPRGDRERRAWLAERRLPGFRAIADRYRDLLIKLYGEERGRRIQYAEAFEACEYGAPLTPEKIPVLFPFFG
;
A
#
# COMPACT_ATOMS: atom_id res chain seq x y z
N LEU A 1 -8.34 4.99 0.62
CA LEU A 1 -7.78 4.78 -0.72
C LEU A 1 -6.28 4.54 -0.62
N VAL A 2 -5.78 3.46 -1.19
CA VAL A 2 -4.34 3.14 -1.20
C VAL A 2 -3.86 3.07 -2.64
N PHE A 3 -2.80 3.83 -2.96
CA PHE A 3 -2.09 3.75 -4.23
C PHE A 3 -0.79 2.97 -4.06
N GLY A 4 -0.62 1.91 -4.83
CA GLY A 4 0.63 1.20 -5.05
C GLY A 4 1.09 1.39 -6.49
N ALA A 5 2.37 1.15 -6.76
CA ALA A 5 2.90 1.19 -8.12
C ALA A 5 2.55 -0.11 -8.87
N HIS A 6 2.69 -1.26 -8.21
CA HIS A 6 2.49 -2.58 -8.80
C HIS A 6 1.36 -3.36 -8.11
N PRO A 7 0.80 -4.41 -8.78
CA PRO A 7 -0.27 -5.23 -8.21
C PRO A 7 0.24 -6.17 -7.09
N ASP A 8 0.56 -5.65 -5.92
CA ASP A 8 0.95 -6.29 -4.66
C ASP A 8 1.41 -5.24 -3.62
N ASP A 9 1.79 -4.03 -4.04
CA ASP A 9 2.31 -2.99 -3.15
C ASP A 9 1.33 -2.62 -2.05
N CYS A 10 0.03 -2.47 -2.40
CA CYS A 10 -1.01 -2.11 -1.43
C CYS A 10 -1.10 -3.15 -0.31
N ASP A 11 -1.04 -4.43 -0.67
CA ASP A 11 -1.11 -5.57 0.25
C ASP A 11 0.11 -5.62 1.15
N ILE A 12 1.31 -5.42 0.57
CA ILE A 12 2.57 -5.42 1.29
C ILE A 12 2.63 -4.28 2.32
N LYS A 13 2.15 -3.09 1.94
CA LYS A 13 2.37 -1.86 2.70
C LYS A 13 1.24 -1.47 3.64
N ALA A 14 -0.01 -1.79 3.28
CA ALA A 14 -1.20 -1.35 4.00
C ALA A 14 -2.28 -2.44 4.14
N GLY A 15 -1.99 -3.70 3.81
CA GLY A 15 -2.96 -4.80 3.82
C GLY A 15 -3.55 -5.07 5.19
N GLY A 16 -2.74 -4.99 6.26
CA GLY A 16 -3.21 -5.17 7.63
C GLY A 16 -4.15 -4.06 8.08
N VAL A 17 -3.77 -2.81 7.83
CA VAL A 17 -4.63 -1.65 8.16
C VAL A 17 -5.90 -1.65 7.33
N ALA A 18 -5.83 -2.02 6.04
CA ALA A 18 -7.01 -2.18 5.19
C ALA A 18 -7.98 -3.23 5.74
N ALA A 19 -7.49 -4.39 6.18
CA ALA A 19 -8.30 -5.41 6.83
C ALA A 19 -9.01 -4.89 8.09
N LYS A 20 -8.32 -4.08 8.90
CA LYS A 20 -8.92 -3.46 10.09
C LYS A 20 -10.01 -2.46 9.72
N TYR A 21 -9.80 -1.62 8.69
CA TYR A 21 -10.84 -0.71 8.21
C TYR A 21 -12.08 -1.44 7.72
N VAL A 22 -11.91 -2.50 6.90
CA VAL A 22 -13.04 -3.28 6.39
C VAL A 22 -13.81 -3.95 7.53
N ARG A 23 -13.13 -4.50 8.54
CA ARG A 23 -13.78 -5.06 9.75
C ARG A 23 -14.63 -4.05 10.51
N GLN A 24 -14.29 -2.76 10.43
CA GLN A 24 -15.07 -1.67 11.01
C GLN A 24 -16.14 -1.10 10.08
N GLY A 25 -16.34 -1.69 8.89
CA GLY A 25 -17.34 -1.28 7.93
C GLY A 25 -16.93 -0.10 7.02
N HIS A 26 -15.67 0.27 7.00
CA HIS A 26 -15.16 1.31 6.10
C HIS A 26 -14.95 0.77 4.68
N TYR A 27 -15.24 1.61 3.69
CA TYR A 27 -14.91 1.31 2.29
C TYR A 27 -13.41 1.52 2.05
N VAL A 28 -12.78 0.54 1.45
CA VAL A 28 -11.36 0.59 1.06
C VAL A 28 -11.23 0.21 -0.41
N ARG A 29 -10.45 1.00 -1.17
CA ARG A 29 -10.03 0.67 -2.53
C ARG A 29 -8.52 0.67 -2.63
N PHE A 30 -7.97 -0.35 -3.26
CA PHE A 30 -6.59 -0.44 -3.70
C PHE A 30 -6.48 -0.07 -5.17
N VAL A 31 -5.45 0.68 -5.52
CA VAL A 31 -5.14 1.07 -6.90
C VAL A 31 -3.68 0.75 -7.18
N SER A 32 -3.44 -0.12 -8.15
CA SER A 32 -2.11 -0.28 -8.73
C SER A 32 -1.98 0.65 -9.93
N MET A 33 -0.95 1.49 -9.95
CA MET A 33 -0.72 2.44 -11.03
C MET A 33 -0.24 1.78 -12.32
N THR A 34 0.41 0.60 -12.23
CA THR A 34 0.84 -0.19 -13.38
C THR A 34 0.15 -1.56 -13.39
N ASN A 35 0.21 -2.23 -14.55
CA ASN A 35 -0.34 -3.57 -14.73
C ASN A 35 0.63 -4.70 -14.33
N GLY A 36 1.90 -4.35 -14.04
CA GLY A 36 2.92 -5.29 -13.58
C GLY A 36 3.45 -6.24 -14.65
N ASP A 37 3.35 -5.90 -15.93
CA ASP A 37 3.63 -6.78 -17.07
C ASP A 37 5.12 -7.04 -17.36
N ALA A 38 6.04 -6.39 -16.64
CA ALA A 38 7.49 -6.62 -16.77
C ALA A 38 8.13 -7.30 -15.55
N GLY A 39 7.42 -7.44 -14.44
CA GLY A 39 7.94 -7.97 -13.18
C GLY A 39 7.95 -9.49 -13.11
N HIS A 40 8.65 -10.20 -14.03
CA HIS A 40 8.85 -11.64 -13.99
C HIS A 40 10.04 -12.05 -14.87
N HIS A 41 10.64 -13.24 -14.63
CA HIS A 41 11.84 -13.71 -15.32
C HIS A 41 11.56 -14.63 -16.52
N GLU A 42 10.34 -15.15 -16.66
CA GLU A 42 9.98 -16.10 -17.74
C GLU A 42 8.83 -15.59 -18.62
N ILE A 43 7.84 -14.91 -18.03
CA ILE A 43 6.66 -14.42 -18.73
C ILE A 43 6.58 -12.89 -18.65
N GLY A 44 5.92 -12.25 -19.61
CA GLY A 44 5.77 -10.79 -19.65
C GLY A 44 4.59 -10.34 -20.50
N GLY A 45 4.45 -9.01 -20.62
CA GLY A 45 3.42 -8.39 -21.42
C GLY A 45 1.99 -8.77 -20.99
N VAL A 46 1.11 -8.96 -21.96
CA VAL A 46 -0.33 -9.20 -21.73
C VAL A 46 -0.60 -10.44 -20.86
N GLU A 47 0.21 -11.48 -21.00
CA GLU A 47 0.06 -12.72 -20.21
C GLU A 47 0.29 -12.44 -18.72
N LEU A 48 1.39 -11.80 -18.39
CA LEU A 48 1.71 -11.45 -17.01
C LEU A 48 0.74 -10.42 -16.44
N ALA A 49 0.37 -9.39 -17.22
CA ALA A 49 -0.61 -8.38 -16.79
C ALA A 49 -1.95 -9.01 -16.41
N ARG A 50 -2.46 -9.95 -17.22
CA ARG A 50 -3.71 -10.68 -16.91
C ARG A 50 -3.59 -11.50 -15.64
N ARG A 51 -2.46 -12.20 -15.47
CA ARG A 51 -2.18 -13.02 -14.28
C ARG A 51 -2.13 -12.14 -13.03
N ARG A 52 -1.32 -11.07 -13.02
CA ARG A 52 -1.17 -10.18 -11.88
C ARG A 52 -2.46 -9.45 -11.52
N ARG A 53 -3.26 -9.07 -12.52
CA ARG A 53 -4.61 -8.52 -12.27
C ARG A 53 -5.53 -9.54 -11.58
N ALA A 54 -5.51 -10.81 -12.00
CA ALA A 54 -6.29 -11.86 -11.35
C ALA A 54 -5.83 -12.12 -9.91
N GLU A 55 -4.52 -12.13 -9.67
CA GLU A 55 -3.90 -12.26 -8.36
C GLU A 55 -4.31 -11.11 -7.42
N ALA A 56 -4.23 -9.84 -7.90
CA ALA A 56 -4.65 -8.66 -7.15
C ALA A 56 -6.15 -8.68 -6.78
N VAL A 57 -7.01 -9.07 -7.72
CA VAL A 57 -8.44 -9.23 -7.45
C VAL A 57 -8.70 -10.33 -6.43
N ALA A 58 -7.96 -11.45 -6.50
CA ALA A 58 -8.05 -12.52 -5.52
C ALA A 58 -7.60 -12.05 -4.12
N ALA A 59 -6.49 -11.33 -4.04
CA ALA A 59 -6.00 -10.72 -2.80
C ALA A 59 -7.04 -9.76 -2.19
N GLY A 60 -7.63 -8.88 -3.00
CA GLY A 60 -8.67 -7.97 -2.55
C GLY A 60 -9.89 -8.68 -1.96
N ARG A 61 -10.27 -9.83 -2.52
CA ARG A 61 -11.40 -10.66 -2.03
C ARG A 61 -11.17 -11.25 -0.63
N VAL A 62 -9.92 -11.50 -0.25
CA VAL A 62 -9.58 -12.03 1.09
C VAL A 62 -10.15 -11.16 2.21
N ILE A 63 -10.10 -9.85 2.04
CA ILE A 63 -10.57 -8.89 3.04
C ILE A 63 -11.77 -8.05 2.58
N GLY A 64 -12.24 -8.22 1.34
CA GLY A 64 -13.40 -7.50 0.81
C GLY A 64 -13.08 -6.08 0.31
N VAL A 65 -11.86 -5.80 -0.17
CA VAL A 65 -11.51 -4.53 -0.81
C VAL A 65 -11.65 -4.61 -2.32
N GLU A 66 -12.02 -3.48 -2.93
CA GLU A 66 -11.94 -3.32 -4.38
C GLU A 66 -10.48 -3.10 -4.79
N TYR A 67 -9.99 -3.89 -5.74
CA TYR A 67 -8.64 -3.77 -6.27
C TYR A 67 -8.69 -3.36 -7.74
N GLN A 68 -8.32 -2.13 -8.03
CA GLN A 68 -8.22 -1.59 -9.39
C GLN A 68 -6.77 -1.65 -9.86
N VAL A 69 -6.53 -2.26 -11.02
CA VAL A 69 -5.21 -2.31 -11.66
C VAL A 69 -5.31 -1.48 -12.94
N LEU A 70 -4.54 -0.38 -13.00
CA LEU A 70 -4.46 0.49 -14.19
C LEU A 70 -3.57 -0.16 -15.25
N ASP A 71 -3.63 0.35 -16.47
CA ASP A 71 -3.00 -0.29 -17.64
C ASP A 71 -1.72 0.43 -18.10
N ASN A 72 -1.03 1.12 -17.17
CA ASN A 72 0.31 1.60 -17.47
C ASN A 72 1.29 0.43 -17.40
N HIS A 73 2.28 0.39 -18.32
CA HIS A 73 3.33 -0.64 -18.31
C HIS A 73 4.22 -0.54 -17.07
N ASP A 74 4.60 -1.69 -16.54
CA ASP A 74 5.54 -1.82 -15.42
C ASP A 74 6.94 -1.34 -15.85
N GLY A 75 7.53 -0.45 -15.04
CA GLY A 75 8.81 0.21 -15.33
C GLY A 75 8.70 1.47 -16.19
N GLU A 76 7.52 1.76 -16.74
CA GLU A 76 7.30 2.86 -17.69
C GLU A 76 6.33 3.94 -17.16
N LEU A 77 5.91 3.87 -15.90
CA LEU A 77 5.05 4.90 -15.33
C LEU A 77 5.76 6.26 -15.34
N MET A 78 5.10 7.26 -15.92
CA MET A 78 5.58 8.65 -15.96
C MET A 78 4.54 9.60 -15.34
N PRO A 79 4.98 10.69 -14.66
CA PRO A 79 4.07 11.69 -14.10
C PRO A 79 3.52 12.62 -15.19
N THR A 80 2.87 12.04 -16.18
CA THR A 80 2.24 12.78 -17.29
C THR A 80 0.96 13.46 -16.84
N LEU A 81 0.51 14.45 -17.64
CA LEU A 81 -0.77 15.11 -17.40
C LEU A 81 -1.95 14.11 -17.47
N GLU A 82 -1.87 13.10 -18.33
CA GLU A 82 -2.90 12.07 -18.45
C GLU A 82 -3.00 11.22 -17.20
N ASN A 83 -1.87 10.69 -16.70
CA ASN A 83 -1.81 9.91 -15.47
C ASN A 83 -2.25 10.74 -14.25
N ARG A 84 -1.85 12.03 -14.18
CA ARG A 84 -2.34 12.93 -13.13
C ARG A 84 -3.85 13.14 -13.18
N ARG A 85 -4.43 13.33 -14.37
CA ARG A 85 -5.89 13.44 -14.54
C ARG A 85 -6.61 12.13 -14.16
N GLN A 86 -6.00 10.99 -14.42
CA GLN A 86 -6.53 9.69 -14.01
C GLN A 86 -6.56 9.56 -12.48
N VAL A 87 -5.46 9.90 -11.79
CA VAL A 87 -5.39 9.91 -10.32
C VAL A 87 -6.43 10.89 -9.73
N ILE A 88 -6.57 12.10 -10.29
CA ILE A 88 -7.59 13.08 -9.86
C ILE A 88 -9.00 12.47 -9.97
N ARG A 89 -9.33 11.81 -11.10
CA ARG A 89 -10.65 11.15 -11.26
C ARG A 89 -10.88 10.09 -10.20
N ILE A 90 -9.92 9.21 -9.98
CA ILE A 90 -10.03 8.13 -8.99
C ILE A 90 -10.25 8.71 -7.59
N ILE A 91 -9.48 9.72 -7.18
CA ILE A 91 -9.63 10.36 -5.87
C ILE A 91 -11.02 10.99 -5.74
N ARG A 92 -11.52 11.67 -6.78
CA ARG A 92 -12.84 12.31 -6.76
C ARG A 92 -13.99 11.30 -6.75
N GLU A 93 -13.87 10.18 -7.46
CA GLU A 93 -14.86 9.10 -7.47
C GLU A 93 -14.95 8.40 -6.11
N VAL A 94 -13.82 8.17 -5.46
CA VAL A 94 -13.76 7.51 -4.14
C VAL A 94 -14.12 8.45 -3.00
N GLN A 95 -13.81 9.75 -3.12
CA GLN A 95 -13.98 10.77 -2.08
C GLN A 95 -13.36 10.35 -0.72
N PRO A 96 -12.09 9.95 -0.68
CA PRO A 96 -11.50 9.36 0.50
C PRO A 96 -11.24 10.41 1.59
N HIS A 97 -11.34 10.01 2.86
CA HIS A 97 -10.84 10.80 3.98
C HIS A 97 -9.32 10.67 4.15
N LEU A 98 -8.78 9.51 3.76
CA LEU A 98 -7.37 9.15 3.87
C LEU A 98 -6.87 8.51 2.58
N ILE A 99 -5.71 8.97 2.11
CA ILE A 99 -4.96 8.37 1.01
C ILE A 99 -3.62 7.87 1.55
N MET A 100 -3.22 6.66 1.16
CA MET A 100 -1.91 6.10 1.42
C MET A 100 -1.16 5.93 0.09
N THR A 101 0.13 6.26 0.04
CA THR A 101 0.94 6.23 -1.18
C THR A 101 2.43 5.97 -0.84
N PRO A 102 3.25 5.47 -1.77
CA PRO A 102 4.70 5.43 -1.58
C PRO A 102 5.30 6.81 -1.29
N ARG A 103 6.53 6.84 -0.78
CA ARG A 103 7.31 8.09 -0.66
C ARG A 103 7.96 8.50 -1.99
N PRO A 104 8.34 9.79 -2.16
CA PRO A 104 9.01 10.25 -3.39
C PRO A 104 10.47 9.76 -3.53
N ASN A 105 11.03 9.15 -2.50
CA ASN A 105 12.38 8.61 -2.45
C ASN A 105 12.35 7.08 -2.27
N ASP A 106 12.31 6.38 -3.37
CA ASP A 106 12.25 4.92 -3.45
C ASP A 106 13.21 4.41 -4.54
N TYR A 107 13.59 3.12 -4.50
CA TYR A 107 14.46 2.51 -5.51
C TYR A 107 13.79 2.44 -6.89
N HIS A 108 12.47 2.18 -6.91
CA HIS A 108 11.74 1.96 -8.16
C HIS A 108 11.19 3.28 -8.72
N PRO A 109 11.39 3.58 -10.03
CA PRO A 109 10.82 4.78 -10.64
C PRO A 109 9.31 4.84 -10.51
N ASP A 110 8.59 3.74 -10.73
CA ASP A 110 7.12 3.70 -10.63
C ASP A 110 6.62 4.03 -9.23
N HIS A 111 7.32 3.61 -8.16
CA HIS A 111 7.00 4.00 -6.78
C HIS A 111 7.13 5.52 -6.60
N ARG A 112 8.25 6.11 -7.08
CA ARG A 112 8.47 7.55 -7.00
C ARG A 112 7.42 8.33 -7.79
N TYR A 113 7.09 7.85 -9.00
CA TYR A 113 6.10 8.51 -9.85
C TYR A 113 4.66 8.30 -9.37
N THR A 114 4.34 7.17 -8.74
CA THR A 114 3.07 7.00 -8.02
C THR A 114 2.92 8.05 -6.93
N SER A 115 3.95 8.22 -6.10
CA SER A 115 3.99 9.27 -5.09
C SER A 115 3.82 10.66 -5.68
N GLN A 116 4.59 10.99 -6.72
CA GLN A 116 4.54 12.28 -7.41
C GLN A 116 3.13 12.57 -7.96
N LEU A 117 2.52 11.59 -8.61
CA LEU A 117 1.17 11.73 -9.20
C LEU A 117 0.10 11.98 -8.13
N VAL A 118 0.20 11.30 -6.98
CA VAL A 118 -0.71 11.52 -5.85
C VAL A 118 -0.50 12.91 -5.24
N GLN A 119 0.76 13.33 -5.07
CA GLN A 119 1.09 14.67 -4.57
C GLN A 119 0.60 15.76 -5.52
N ASP A 120 0.83 15.59 -6.83
CA ASP A 120 0.38 16.53 -7.87
C ASP A 120 -1.15 16.62 -7.97
N ALA A 121 -1.86 15.55 -7.59
CA ALA A 121 -3.31 15.53 -7.55
C ALA A 121 -3.89 16.22 -6.32
N ALA A 122 -3.16 16.31 -5.22
CA ALA A 122 -3.64 16.72 -3.89
C ALA A 122 -4.43 18.03 -3.92
N TYR A 123 -3.84 19.14 -4.40
CA TYR A 123 -4.57 20.40 -4.53
C TYR A 123 -5.60 20.36 -5.67
N MET A 124 -5.26 19.72 -6.80
CA MET A 124 -6.07 19.71 -8.02
C MET A 124 -7.43 19.03 -7.84
N VAL A 125 -7.57 18.10 -6.91
CA VAL A 125 -8.86 17.44 -6.62
C VAL A 125 -9.93 18.42 -6.12
N THR A 126 -9.54 19.57 -5.57
CA THR A 126 -10.45 20.61 -5.09
C THR A 126 -10.74 21.71 -6.10
N VAL A 127 -10.07 21.72 -7.26
CA VAL A 127 -10.20 22.79 -8.27
C VAL A 127 -11.30 22.43 -9.28
N PRO A 128 -12.47 23.13 -9.29
CA PRO A 128 -13.63 22.74 -10.10
C PRO A 128 -13.35 22.58 -11.59
N ASN A 129 -12.54 23.45 -12.18
CA ASN A 129 -12.25 23.48 -13.61
C ASN A 129 -11.14 22.51 -14.06
N VAL A 130 -10.50 21.80 -13.13
CA VAL A 130 -9.59 20.70 -13.43
C VAL A 130 -10.39 19.41 -13.47
N VAL A 131 -10.29 18.62 -14.54
CA VAL A 131 -11.09 17.39 -14.77
C VAL A 131 -12.59 17.64 -14.51
N ALA A 132 -13.14 18.68 -15.13
CA ALA A 132 -14.45 19.28 -14.83
C ALA A 132 -15.66 18.34 -15.02
N LEU A 133 -15.49 17.19 -15.69
CA LEU A 133 -16.55 16.17 -15.84
C LEU A 133 -16.71 15.25 -14.62
N THR A 134 -15.82 15.37 -13.63
CA THR A 134 -15.90 14.64 -12.34
C THR A 134 -16.04 15.67 -11.21
N GLU A 135 -17.01 15.48 -10.33
CA GLU A 135 -17.28 16.42 -9.24
C GLU A 135 -16.03 16.63 -8.36
N TYR A 136 -15.70 17.89 -8.08
CA TYR A 136 -14.54 18.24 -7.26
C TYR A 136 -14.79 17.99 -5.77
N LEU A 137 -13.72 17.75 -5.03
CA LEU A 137 -13.82 17.59 -3.57
C LEU A 137 -13.91 18.96 -2.88
N PRO A 138 -14.75 19.10 -1.84
CA PRO A 138 -14.86 20.36 -1.08
C PRO A 138 -13.60 20.66 -0.26
N ARG A 139 -12.76 19.65 -0.01
CA ARG A 139 -11.50 19.73 0.73
C ARG A 139 -10.55 18.58 0.36
N ASN A 140 -9.25 18.80 0.55
CA ASN A 140 -8.26 17.74 0.37
C ASN A 140 -8.44 16.62 1.40
N PRO A 141 -8.26 15.34 1.00
CA PRO A 141 -8.06 14.26 1.95
C PRO A 141 -6.72 14.41 2.69
N VAL A 142 -6.59 13.74 3.82
CA VAL A 142 -5.27 13.52 4.44
C VAL A 142 -4.51 12.52 3.58
N ILE A 143 -3.23 12.79 3.33
CA ILE A 143 -2.34 11.89 2.59
C ILE A 143 -1.23 11.43 3.53
N VAL A 144 -0.93 10.14 3.52
CA VAL A 144 0.19 9.57 4.25
C VAL A 144 1.06 8.71 3.35
N TYR A 145 2.35 8.69 3.63
CA TYR A 145 3.29 7.79 3.01
C TYR A 145 3.32 6.46 3.75
N VAL A 146 3.41 5.36 3.01
CA VAL A 146 3.64 4.02 3.57
C VAL A 146 5.12 3.82 3.89
N SER A 147 5.41 2.93 4.85
CA SER A 147 6.77 2.69 5.34
C SER A 147 7.72 2.12 4.29
N ASP A 148 8.96 2.58 4.34
CA ASP A 148 10.10 2.05 3.58
C ASP A 148 11.38 2.01 4.44
N GLN A 149 12.54 1.74 3.82
CA GLN A 149 13.83 1.67 4.49
C GLN A 149 14.85 2.68 3.96
N PHE A 150 14.45 3.59 3.07
CA PHE A 150 15.35 4.57 2.49
C PHE A 150 15.68 5.67 3.48
N GLN A 151 16.97 6.04 3.54
CA GLN A 151 17.50 7.01 4.49
C GLN A 151 17.73 8.39 3.87
N LYS A 152 17.85 8.46 2.54
CA LYS A 152 18.15 9.71 1.83
C LYS A 152 17.05 10.06 0.83
N PRO A 153 16.73 11.35 0.65
CA PRO A 153 17.32 12.52 1.30
C PRO A 153 17.03 12.65 2.80
N TYR A 154 16.00 11.97 3.33
CA TYR A 154 15.65 11.90 4.75
C TYR A 154 15.07 10.52 5.09
N PRO A 155 15.23 10.02 6.32
CA PRO A 155 14.67 8.75 6.74
C PRO A 155 13.15 8.83 6.87
N PHE A 156 12.47 7.67 6.81
CA PHE A 156 11.05 7.56 7.13
C PHE A 156 10.81 7.83 8.61
N THR A 157 9.95 8.81 8.91
CA THR A 157 9.64 9.25 10.27
C THR A 157 8.12 9.19 10.49
N PRO A 158 7.58 8.06 10.97
CA PRO A 158 6.13 7.88 11.04
C PRO A 158 5.48 8.72 12.12
N ASP A 159 4.30 9.26 11.81
CA ASP A 159 3.38 9.89 12.75
C ASP A 159 2.41 8.88 13.37
N VAL A 160 2.17 7.77 12.65
CA VAL A 160 1.23 6.71 13.05
C VAL A 160 1.89 5.35 12.85
N ALA A 161 1.75 4.47 13.84
CA ALA A 161 2.05 3.04 13.73
C ALA A 161 0.83 2.25 14.22
N VAL A 162 0.38 1.29 13.42
CA VAL A 162 -0.84 0.51 13.68
C VAL A 162 -0.47 -0.93 13.97
N ASP A 163 -0.98 -1.44 15.10
CA ASP A 163 -0.97 -2.84 15.48
C ASP A 163 -1.78 -3.66 14.46
N ILE A 164 -1.14 -4.66 13.86
CA ILE A 164 -1.78 -5.58 12.90
C ILE A 164 -1.72 -7.04 13.35
N ASP A 165 -1.43 -7.32 14.62
CA ASP A 165 -1.32 -8.69 15.14
C ASP A 165 -2.60 -9.51 14.90
N ASP A 166 -3.76 -8.91 15.11
CA ASP A 166 -5.08 -9.55 14.96
C ASP A 166 -5.51 -9.79 13.49
N VAL A 167 -4.78 -9.24 12.53
CA VAL A 167 -5.07 -9.37 11.09
C VAL A 167 -3.87 -9.88 10.28
N ILE A 168 -2.79 -10.29 10.94
CA ILE A 168 -1.56 -10.70 10.26
C ILE A 168 -1.78 -11.91 9.34
N GLU A 169 -2.63 -12.85 9.73
CA GLU A 169 -2.95 -14.01 8.92
C GLU A 169 -3.72 -13.62 7.64
N LEU A 170 -4.65 -12.65 7.73
CA LEU A 170 -5.33 -12.13 6.54
C LEU A 170 -4.34 -11.42 5.60
N LYS A 171 -3.40 -10.67 6.14
CA LYS A 171 -2.34 -10.05 5.35
C LYS A 171 -1.48 -11.08 4.64
N LEU A 172 -1.11 -12.17 5.31
CA LEU A 172 -0.39 -13.28 4.68
C LEU A 172 -1.21 -13.97 3.60
N ASP A 173 -2.52 -14.15 3.79
CA ASP A 173 -3.42 -14.74 2.80
C ASP A 173 -3.55 -13.84 1.56
N MET A 174 -3.60 -12.52 1.72
CA MET A 174 -3.55 -11.58 0.60
C MET A 174 -2.24 -11.73 -0.18
N LEU A 175 -1.10 -11.72 0.50
CA LEU A 175 0.21 -11.89 -0.13
C LEU A 175 0.34 -13.24 -0.83
N HIS A 176 -0.23 -14.30 -0.27
CA HIS A 176 -0.25 -15.63 -0.84
C HIS A 176 -0.96 -15.70 -2.20
N CYS A 177 -1.96 -14.83 -2.44
CA CYS A 177 -2.65 -14.71 -3.73
C CYS A 177 -1.72 -14.22 -4.86
N HIS A 178 -0.69 -13.43 -4.56
CA HIS A 178 0.25 -12.90 -5.54
C HIS A 178 1.35 -13.92 -5.91
N SER A 179 0.95 -15.08 -6.43
CA SER A 179 1.86 -16.22 -6.62
C SER A 179 2.99 -15.92 -7.59
N SER A 180 2.74 -15.16 -8.67
CA SER A 180 3.76 -14.74 -9.63
C SER A 180 4.89 -13.93 -8.97
N GLN A 181 4.55 -13.20 -7.91
CA GLN A 181 5.51 -12.36 -7.20
C GLN A 181 6.13 -13.07 -6.01
N MET A 182 5.30 -13.63 -5.11
CA MET A 182 5.76 -14.17 -3.83
C MET A 182 6.55 -15.48 -3.99
N TYR A 183 6.28 -16.27 -5.05
CA TYR A 183 6.85 -17.60 -5.24
C TYR A 183 7.68 -17.74 -6.51
N GLU A 184 7.69 -16.73 -7.39
CA GLU A 184 8.40 -16.77 -8.66
C GLU A 184 9.38 -15.61 -8.78
N TRP A 185 8.89 -14.38 -9.03
CA TRP A 185 9.75 -13.22 -9.32
C TRP A 185 10.64 -12.80 -8.14
N LEU A 186 10.07 -12.56 -6.96
CA LEU A 186 10.84 -12.08 -5.81
C LEU A 186 11.88 -13.11 -5.33
N PRO A 187 11.57 -14.44 -5.26
CA PRO A 187 12.55 -15.46 -4.98
C PRO A 187 13.63 -15.58 -6.08
N PHE A 188 13.27 -15.43 -7.37
CA PHE A 188 14.24 -15.40 -8.46
C PHE A 188 15.20 -14.22 -8.30
N ASN A 189 14.67 -13.02 -8.09
CA ASN A 189 15.46 -11.81 -7.91
C ASN A 189 16.40 -11.88 -6.68
N ALA A 190 15.98 -12.59 -5.64
CA ALA A 190 16.77 -12.86 -4.45
C ALA A 190 17.73 -14.07 -4.58
N GLY A 191 17.71 -14.78 -5.69
CA GLY A 191 18.57 -15.97 -5.92
C GLY A 191 18.16 -17.22 -5.12
N VAL A 192 16.92 -17.26 -4.61
CA VAL A 192 16.41 -18.33 -3.72
C VAL A 192 15.19 -19.07 -4.29
N LEU A 193 14.96 -18.97 -5.60
CA LEU A 193 13.82 -19.63 -6.25
C LEU A 193 13.78 -21.15 -6.00
N HIS A 194 14.95 -21.78 -5.89
CA HIS A 194 15.09 -23.20 -5.61
C HIS A 194 14.61 -23.63 -4.21
N GLU A 195 14.45 -22.68 -3.28
CA GLU A 195 13.96 -22.92 -1.92
C GLU A 195 12.44 -22.90 -1.83
N VAL A 196 11.74 -22.42 -2.88
CA VAL A 196 10.29 -22.28 -2.88
C VAL A 196 9.64 -23.66 -2.91
N PRO A 197 8.79 -24.02 -1.92
CA PRO A 197 8.10 -25.31 -1.91
C PRO A 197 7.11 -25.45 -3.07
N ARG A 198 6.74 -26.71 -3.38
CA ARG A 198 5.76 -26.99 -4.45
C ARG A 198 4.31 -26.97 -3.95
N GLY A 199 4.08 -27.45 -2.72
CA GLY A 199 2.74 -27.52 -2.14
C GLY A 199 2.22 -26.15 -1.71
N ASP A 200 0.91 -25.96 -1.81
CA ASP A 200 0.26 -24.67 -1.52
C ASP A 200 0.41 -24.28 -0.04
N ARG A 201 0.14 -25.21 0.87
CA ARG A 201 0.30 -25.00 2.31
C ARG A 201 1.74 -24.71 2.72
N GLU A 202 2.69 -25.43 2.13
CA GLU A 202 4.12 -25.25 2.36
C GLU A 202 4.61 -23.91 1.82
N ARG A 203 4.09 -23.46 0.66
CA ARG A 203 4.34 -22.13 0.10
C ARG A 203 3.90 -21.03 1.07
N ARG A 204 2.70 -21.15 1.61
CA ARG A 204 2.19 -20.15 2.57
C ARG A 204 3.04 -20.11 3.85
N ALA A 205 3.45 -21.25 4.39
CA ALA A 205 4.34 -21.30 5.54
C ALA A 205 5.72 -20.66 5.24
N TRP A 206 6.30 -21.00 4.10
CA TRP A 206 7.55 -20.42 3.61
C TRP A 206 7.44 -18.88 3.43
N LEU A 207 6.31 -18.39 2.90
CA LEU A 207 6.02 -16.96 2.79
C LEU A 207 5.99 -16.29 4.16
N ALA A 208 5.30 -16.90 5.13
CA ALA A 208 5.22 -16.37 6.49
C ALA A 208 6.60 -16.25 7.13
N GLU A 209 7.43 -17.28 7.05
CA GLU A 209 8.81 -17.24 7.57
C GLU A 209 9.64 -16.09 6.98
N ARG A 210 9.43 -15.74 5.73
CA ARG A 210 10.18 -14.67 5.04
C ARG A 210 9.58 -13.27 5.24
N ARG A 211 8.28 -13.14 5.45
CA ARG A 211 7.60 -11.83 5.52
C ARG A 211 7.40 -11.32 6.94
N LEU A 212 7.09 -12.22 7.89
CA LEU A 212 6.84 -11.82 9.28
C LEU A 212 8.01 -11.08 9.93
N PRO A 213 9.29 -11.44 9.70
CA PRO A 213 10.42 -10.67 10.24
C PRO A 213 10.41 -9.20 9.83
N GLY A 214 10.01 -8.90 8.59
CA GLY A 214 9.90 -7.52 8.10
C GLY A 214 8.83 -6.70 8.82
N PHE A 215 7.66 -7.29 9.05
CA PHE A 215 6.57 -6.63 9.79
C PHE A 215 6.90 -6.47 11.28
N ARG A 216 7.62 -7.44 11.86
CA ARG A 216 8.15 -7.35 13.23
C ARG A 216 9.18 -6.23 13.34
N ALA A 217 10.09 -6.11 12.39
CA ALA A 217 11.10 -5.06 12.37
C ALA A 217 10.48 -3.65 12.36
N ILE A 218 9.30 -3.45 11.76
CA ILE A 218 8.56 -2.18 11.81
C ILE A 218 8.08 -1.94 13.26
N ALA A 219 7.46 -2.94 13.91
CA ALA A 219 7.01 -2.81 15.28
C ALA A 219 8.18 -2.53 16.25
N ASP A 220 9.31 -3.21 16.06
CA ASP A 220 10.48 -3.02 16.92
C ASP A 220 11.13 -1.65 16.70
N ARG A 221 11.23 -1.19 15.45
CA ARG A 221 11.81 0.12 15.11
C ARG A 221 10.99 1.28 15.69
N TYR A 222 9.67 1.16 15.68
CA TYR A 222 8.76 2.24 16.09
C TYR A 222 8.04 1.92 17.40
N ARG A 223 8.73 1.15 18.29
CA ARG A 223 8.21 0.73 19.58
C ARG A 223 7.73 1.88 20.45
N ASP A 224 8.50 2.96 20.54
CA ASP A 224 8.14 4.13 21.32
C ASP A 224 6.87 4.81 20.81
N LEU A 225 6.68 4.85 19.49
CA LEU A 225 5.45 5.37 18.90
C LEU A 225 4.25 4.46 19.19
N LEU A 226 4.42 3.14 19.14
CA LEU A 226 3.38 2.18 19.50
C LEU A 226 3.01 2.33 20.99
N ILE A 227 3.97 2.50 21.88
CA ILE A 227 3.72 2.76 23.31
C ILE A 227 2.96 4.08 23.50
N LYS A 228 3.35 5.13 22.78
CA LYS A 228 2.66 6.43 22.83
C LYS A 228 1.20 6.32 22.38
N LEU A 229 0.91 5.53 21.35
CA LEU A 229 -0.43 5.41 20.75
C LEU A 229 -1.33 4.41 21.50
N TYR A 230 -0.78 3.28 21.96
CA TYR A 230 -1.55 2.17 22.57
C TYR A 230 -1.41 2.06 24.09
N GLY A 231 -0.56 2.90 24.71
CA GLY A 231 -0.17 2.77 26.12
C GLY A 231 0.95 1.75 26.33
N GLU A 232 1.61 1.84 27.50
CA GLU A 232 2.83 1.09 27.84
C GLU A 232 2.65 -0.42 27.71
N GLU A 233 1.60 -0.97 28.32
CA GLU A 233 1.39 -2.42 28.39
C GLU A 233 1.13 -3.02 27.01
N ARG A 234 0.16 -2.48 26.25
CA ARG A 234 -0.19 -2.98 24.93
C ARG A 234 0.91 -2.68 23.93
N GLY A 235 1.42 -1.44 23.89
CA GLY A 235 2.44 -1.03 22.94
C GLY A 235 3.71 -1.89 22.99
N ARG A 236 4.10 -2.38 24.18
CA ARG A 236 5.24 -3.31 24.34
C ARG A 236 4.99 -4.71 23.77
N ARG A 237 3.75 -5.18 23.71
CA ARG A 237 3.38 -6.54 23.29
C ARG A 237 3.15 -6.67 21.78
N ILE A 238 2.90 -5.58 21.08
CA ILE A 238 2.65 -5.58 19.64
C ILE A 238 3.83 -6.22 18.89
N GLN A 239 3.54 -7.23 18.08
CA GLN A 239 4.54 -7.99 17.34
C GLN A 239 4.71 -7.50 15.91
N TYR A 240 3.62 -7.10 15.27
CA TYR A 240 3.59 -6.69 13.86
C TYR A 240 2.90 -5.34 13.71
N ALA A 241 3.47 -4.46 12.91
CA ALA A 241 2.92 -3.14 12.68
C ALA A 241 3.05 -2.70 11.22
N GLU A 242 2.16 -1.78 10.84
CA GLU A 242 2.29 -0.94 9.66
C GLU A 242 2.45 0.51 10.13
N ALA A 243 3.29 1.29 9.44
CA ALA A 243 3.62 2.65 9.86
C ALA A 243 3.42 3.64 8.71
N PHE A 244 3.00 4.86 9.07
CA PHE A 244 2.59 5.91 8.13
C PHE A 244 3.16 7.25 8.54
N GLU A 245 3.73 7.99 7.56
CA GLU A 245 4.28 9.33 7.70
C GLU A 245 3.37 10.33 7.00
N ALA A 246 3.07 11.47 7.62
CA ALA A 246 2.21 12.50 7.03
C ALA A 246 2.83 13.13 5.78
N CYS A 247 2.02 13.31 4.74
CA CYS A 247 2.37 14.07 3.55
C CYS A 247 1.81 15.49 3.67
N GLU A 248 2.64 16.50 3.54
CA GLU A 248 2.26 17.91 3.71
C GLU A 248 1.39 18.48 2.56
N TYR A 249 1.25 17.76 1.44
CA TYR A 249 0.48 18.23 0.28
C TYR A 249 -1.04 18.00 0.41
N GLY A 250 -1.45 17.06 1.28
CA GLY A 250 -2.87 16.85 1.62
C GLY A 250 -3.38 17.77 2.72
N ALA A 251 -4.54 17.46 3.28
CA ALA A 251 -4.96 18.07 4.54
C ALA A 251 -4.02 17.65 5.68
N PRO A 252 -3.73 18.53 6.66
CA PRO A 252 -2.83 18.20 7.74
C PRO A 252 -3.32 17.01 8.58
N LEU A 253 -2.43 16.08 8.89
CA LEU A 253 -2.64 15.02 9.87
C LEU A 253 -2.31 15.57 11.27
N THR A 254 -3.31 16.11 11.96
CA THR A 254 -3.14 16.66 13.31
C THR A 254 -3.32 15.57 14.38
N PRO A 255 -2.81 15.75 15.61
CA PRO A 255 -3.01 14.80 16.70
C PRO A 255 -4.48 14.43 16.94
N GLU A 256 -5.41 15.39 16.78
CA GLU A 256 -6.84 15.17 16.95
C GLU A 256 -7.45 14.32 15.82
N LYS A 257 -6.87 14.39 14.61
CA LYS A 257 -7.32 13.59 13.46
C LYS A 257 -6.78 12.16 13.48
N ILE A 258 -5.66 11.90 14.14
CA ILE A 258 -5.07 10.55 14.20
C ILE A 258 -6.09 9.52 14.70
N PRO A 259 -6.74 9.66 15.87
CA PRO A 259 -7.70 8.65 16.33
C PRO A 259 -9.00 8.58 15.51
N VAL A 260 -9.30 9.63 14.74
CA VAL A 260 -10.47 9.65 13.82
C VAL A 260 -10.15 8.88 12.54
N LEU A 261 -8.97 9.11 11.97
CA LEU A 261 -8.56 8.49 10.72
C LEU A 261 -7.98 7.08 10.93
N PHE A 262 -7.39 6.81 12.09
CA PHE A 262 -6.85 5.51 12.50
C PHE A 262 -7.53 5.06 13.81
N PRO A 263 -8.79 4.58 13.77
CA PRO A 263 -9.59 4.28 14.97
C PRO A 263 -9.21 2.92 15.58
N PHE A 264 -7.92 2.69 15.85
CA PHE A 264 -7.39 1.38 16.25
C PHE A 264 -6.69 1.38 17.62
N PHE A 265 -6.64 2.52 18.32
CA PHE A 265 -5.83 2.70 19.54
C PHE A 265 -6.59 2.43 20.85
N GLY A 266 -7.86 2.10 20.76
CA GLY A 266 -8.70 1.75 21.91
C GLY A 266 -8.52 0.31 22.40
#